data_9f0a134bc359767b496cbb987809b5c4
#
_entry.id   9f0a134bc359767b496cbb987809b5c4
#
_cell.length_a   1.000
_cell.length_b   1.000
_cell.length_c   1.000
_cell.angle_alpha   90.00
_cell.angle_beta   90.00
_cell.angle_gamma   90.00
#
_symmetry.space_group_name_H-M   'P 1'
#
loop_
_entity.id
_entity.type
_entity.pdbx_description
1 polymer ?
#
loop_
_entity_poly.entity_id
_entity_poly.type
_entity_poly.pdbx_seq_one_letter_code
_entity_poly.pdbx_strand_id
1 'polypeptide(L)'
;MLKPGGHVAVSVWDSPERSVGMGALYAAIRAHGSMDVGLPAGPNFFLFSSAEPSTEALRATGFESPTFRQVPQVWRHLDPDQLFAMMATGTVRAAATLRAQTPRATQAIREAVREAISAHRRGDEYEVPMPAVVAAAVKP
;
A
#
# COMPACT_ATOMS: atom_id res chain seq x y z
N MET A 1 3.01 -23.07 -16.37
CA MET A 1 2.89 -23.92 -15.15
C MET A 1 4.30 -24.09 -14.58
N LEU A 2 4.49 -23.90 -13.26
CA LEU A 2 5.79 -24.13 -12.60
C LEU A 2 6.13 -25.62 -12.61
N LYS A 3 7.38 -25.95 -12.93
CA LYS A 3 7.93 -27.31 -12.84
C LYS A 3 8.30 -27.65 -11.40
N PRO A 4 8.42 -28.93 -11.02
CA PRO A 4 9.03 -29.33 -9.74
C PRO A 4 10.39 -28.63 -9.55
N GLY A 5 10.68 -28.17 -8.33
CA GLY A 5 11.84 -27.35 -8.01
C GLY A 5 11.73 -25.88 -8.43
N GLY A 6 10.67 -25.49 -9.13
CA GLY A 6 10.44 -24.10 -9.53
C GLY A 6 10.07 -23.21 -8.33
N HIS A 7 10.42 -21.93 -8.40
CA HIS A 7 10.13 -20.95 -7.37
C HIS A 7 8.98 -20.04 -7.76
N VAL A 8 8.12 -19.71 -6.80
CA VAL A 8 7.16 -18.61 -6.88
C VAL A 8 7.60 -17.50 -5.94
N ALA A 9 7.45 -16.26 -6.37
CA ALA A 9 7.59 -15.11 -5.51
C ALA A 9 6.47 -14.11 -5.81
N VAL A 10 5.87 -13.56 -4.77
CA VAL A 10 4.85 -12.52 -4.84
C VAL A 10 5.30 -11.34 -3.98
N SER A 11 5.03 -10.13 -4.46
CA SER A 11 5.29 -8.92 -3.69
C SER A 11 4.03 -8.09 -3.57
N VAL A 12 3.84 -7.50 -2.40
CA VAL A 12 2.75 -6.56 -2.11
C VAL A 12 3.30 -5.38 -1.30
N TRP A 13 2.58 -4.27 -1.29
CA TRP A 13 2.90 -3.18 -0.37
C TRP A 13 2.70 -3.63 1.07
N ASP A 14 3.55 -3.12 1.95
CA ASP A 14 3.41 -3.34 3.38
C ASP A 14 2.16 -2.63 3.93
N SER A 15 1.79 -2.95 5.16
CA SER A 15 0.58 -2.41 5.79
C SER A 15 0.61 -0.87 5.88
N PRO A 16 -0.55 -0.20 5.97
CA PRO A 16 -0.61 1.27 6.09
C PRO A 16 0.14 1.82 7.29
N GLU A 17 0.30 1.04 8.35
CA GLU A 17 1.04 1.43 9.56
C GLU A 17 2.54 1.56 9.30
N ARG A 18 3.06 0.83 8.32
CA ARG A 18 4.47 0.85 7.91
C ARG A 18 4.71 1.61 6.60
N SER A 19 3.71 1.69 5.74
CA SER A 19 3.75 2.43 4.47
C SER A 19 3.23 3.85 4.70
N VAL A 20 4.13 4.77 5.03
CA VAL A 20 3.78 6.16 5.41
C VAL A 20 2.87 6.84 4.40
N GLY A 21 3.15 6.73 3.10
CA GLY A 21 2.34 7.37 2.07
C GLY A 21 0.92 6.83 2.01
N MET A 22 0.74 5.50 2.12
CA MET A 22 -0.59 4.88 2.17
C MET A 22 -1.29 5.19 3.49
N GLY A 23 -0.57 5.11 4.61
CA GLY A 23 -1.09 5.43 5.93
C GLY A 23 -1.62 6.86 6.02
N ALA A 24 -0.86 7.84 5.52
CA ALA A 24 -1.25 9.23 5.47
C ALA A 24 -2.54 9.43 4.66
N LEU A 25 -2.63 8.83 3.47
CA LEU A 25 -3.83 8.94 2.64
C LEU A 25 -5.07 8.35 3.32
N TYR A 26 -4.98 7.12 3.82
CA TYR A 26 -6.13 6.48 4.45
C TYR A 26 -6.55 7.16 5.77
N ALA A 27 -5.59 7.67 6.55
CA ALA A 27 -5.89 8.47 7.73
C ALA A 27 -6.59 9.78 7.35
N ALA A 28 -6.12 10.48 6.32
CA ALA A 28 -6.74 11.71 5.83
C ALA A 28 -8.16 11.49 5.30
N ILE A 29 -8.41 10.40 4.55
CA ILE A 29 -9.76 10.06 4.07
C ILE A 29 -10.69 9.78 5.26
N ARG A 30 -10.25 9.03 6.26
CA ARG A 30 -11.06 8.76 7.45
C ARG A 30 -11.38 10.02 8.27
N ALA A 31 -10.46 10.98 8.31
CA ALA A 31 -10.64 12.21 9.09
C ALA A 31 -11.50 13.26 8.39
N HIS A 32 -11.44 13.36 7.07
CA HIS A 32 -12.00 14.48 6.31
C HIS A 32 -13.00 14.08 5.23
N GLY A 33 -13.16 12.79 4.97
CA GLY A 33 -14.03 12.26 3.94
C GLY A 33 -14.79 11.02 4.39
N SER A 34 -15.13 10.15 3.43
CA SER A 34 -15.78 8.87 3.68
C SER A 34 -15.01 7.73 3.05
N MET A 35 -14.87 6.63 3.79
CA MET A 35 -14.40 5.35 3.27
C MET A 35 -15.55 4.54 2.64
N ASP A 36 -16.79 4.82 3.07
CA ASP A 36 -17.99 4.22 2.50
C ASP A 36 -18.51 5.12 1.37
N VAL A 37 -18.19 4.72 0.16
CA VAL A 37 -18.52 5.45 -1.07
C VAL A 37 -19.24 4.54 -2.09
N GLY A 38 -19.88 3.48 -1.61
CA GLY A 38 -20.64 2.56 -2.45
C GLY A 38 -19.79 1.65 -3.35
N LEU A 39 -18.49 1.51 -3.05
CA LEU A 39 -17.66 0.55 -3.78
C LEU A 39 -17.98 -0.88 -3.34
N PRO A 40 -17.98 -1.86 -4.27
CA PRO A 40 -18.17 -3.26 -3.93
C PRO A 40 -17.22 -3.70 -2.83
N ALA A 41 -17.69 -4.56 -1.93
CA ALA A 41 -16.83 -5.22 -0.97
C ALA A 41 -15.71 -5.98 -1.71
N GLY A 42 -14.48 -5.85 -1.23
CA GLY A 42 -13.33 -6.53 -1.78
C GLY A 42 -12.54 -7.24 -0.68
N PRO A 43 -11.61 -8.13 -1.06
CA PRO A 43 -10.70 -8.73 -0.08
C PRO A 43 -9.87 -7.65 0.61
N ASN A 44 -9.35 -7.98 1.80
CA ASN A 44 -8.41 -7.10 2.47
C ASN A 44 -7.17 -6.90 1.59
N PHE A 45 -6.96 -5.70 1.09
CA PHE A 45 -5.83 -5.36 0.22
C PHE A 45 -4.46 -5.65 0.86
N PHE A 46 -4.39 -5.55 2.18
CA PHE A 46 -3.17 -5.76 2.96
C PHE A 46 -3.08 -7.15 3.60
N LEU A 47 -3.94 -8.11 3.20
CA LEU A 47 -3.93 -9.45 3.78
C LEU A 47 -2.55 -10.09 3.74
N PHE A 48 -1.89 -10.00 2.58
CA PHE A 48 -0.57 -10.59 2.36
C PHE A 48 0.61 -9.69 2.76
N SER A 49 0.36 -8.57 3.43
CA SER A 49 1.42 -7.77 4.05
C SER A 49 1.95 -8.35 5.37
N SER A 50 1.38 -9.47 5.82
CA SER A 50 1.77 -10.21 7.03
C SER A 50 2.30 -11.59 6.69
N ALA A 51 3.26 -12.08 7.51
CA ALA A 51 3.94 -13.34 7.26
C ALA A 51 3.01 -14.56 7.33
N GLU A 52 2.13 -14.59 8.35
CA GLU A 52 1.25 -15.74 8.60
C GLU A 52 0.28 -15.97 7.42
N PRO A 53 -0.58 -15.01 6.99
CA PRO A 53 -1.46 -15.20 5.86
C PRO A 53 -0.73 -15.54 4.56
N SER A 54 0.43 -14.93 4.31
CA SER A 54 1.24 -15.18 3.11
C SER A 54 1.78 -16.60 3.07
N THR A 55 2.34 -17.08 4.18
CA THR A 55 2.91 -18.42 4.27
C THR A 55 1.82 -19.50 4.29
N GLU A 56 0.70 -19.23 4.91
CA GLU A 56 -0.46 -20.12 4.91
C GLU A 56 -1.03 -20.31 3.49
N ALA A 57 -1.24 -19.21 2.76
CA ALA A 57 -1.73 -19.25 1.38
C ALA A 57 -0.80 -20.05 0.46
N LEU A 58 0.51 -19.88 0.60
CA LEU A 58 1.50 -20.63 -0.19
C LEU A 58 1.45 -22.15 0.15
N ARG A 59 1.38 -22.51 1.44
CA ARG A 59 1.24 -23.91 1.87
C ARG A 59 -0.08 -24.52 1.40
N ALA A 60 -1.19 -23.82 1.56
CA ALA A 60 -2.52 -24.29 1.15
C ALA A 60 -2.61 -24.58 -0.37
N THR A 61 -1.76 -23.93 -1.16
CA THR A 61 -1.67 -24.14 -2.62
C THR A 61 -0.57 -25.15 -3.02
N GLY A 62 -0.01 -25.90 -2.04
CA GLY A 62 0.93 -26.98 -2.27
C GLY A 62 2.38 -26.54 -2.49
N PHE A 63 2.74 -25.33 -2.11
CA PHE A 63 4.12 -24.90 -2.12
C PHE A 63 4.80 -25.21 -0.78
N GLU A 64 6.11 -25.47 -0.82
CA GLU A 64 6.92 -25.79 0.31
C GLU A 64 7.93 -24.69 0.65
N SER A 65 8.48 -24.76 1.88
CA SER A 65 9.51 -23.85 2.36
C SER A 65 9.20 -22.36 2.16
N PRO A 66 8.00 -21.88 2.55
CA PRO A 66 7.66 -20.48 2.37
C PRO A 66 8.59 -19.58 3.18
N THR A 67 9.04 -18.51 2.56
CA THR A 67 9.82 -17.43 3.16
C THR A 67 9.06 -16.14 3.06
N PHE A 68 9.29 -15.23 4.02
CA PHE A 68 8.67 -13.90 4.04
C PHE A 68 9.74 -12.88 4.43
N ARG A 69 9.82 -11.79 3.66
CA ARG A 69 10.78 -10.71 3.92
C ARG A 69 10.14 -9.36 3.68
N GLN A 70 10.41 -8.42 4.58
CA GLN A 70 10.17 -7.01 4.34
C GLN A 70 11.34 -6.43 3.53
N VAL A 71 11.01 -5.64 2.51
CA VAL A 71 11.97 -4.93 1.67
C VAL A 71 11.77 -3.44 1.92
N PRO A 72 12.72 -2.79 2.62
CA PRO A 72 12.62 -1.36 2.86
C PRO A 72 12.73 -0.61 1.53
N GLN A 73 11.77 0.26 1.27
CA GLN A 73 11.77 1.15 0.13
C GLN A 73 11.40 2.55 0.59
N VAL A 74 11.94 3.53 -0.08
CA VAL A 74 11.67 4.94 0.15
C VAL A 74 11.35 5.59 -1.19
N TRP A 75 10.23 6.27 -1.25
CA TRP A 75 9.92 7.15 -2.36
C TRP A 75 10.65 8.48 -2.15
N ARG A 76 11.50 8.83 -3.11
CA ARG A 76 12.31 10.06 -3.10
C ARG A 76 11.84 11.01 -4.18
N HIS A 77 12.20 12.28 -4.04
CA HIS A 77 11.90 13.36 -4.97
C HIS A 77 10.40 13.68 -5.14
N LEU A 78 9.55 13.08 -4.31
CA LEU A 78 8.13 13.35 -4.32
C LEU A 78 7.80 14.47 -3.32
N ASP A 79 7.16 15.53 -3.80
CA ASP A 79 6.44 16.42 -2.91
C ASP A 79 5.07 15.80 -2.51
N PRO A 80 4.42 16.31 -1.46
CA PRO A 80 3.13 15.80 -1.03
C PRO A 80 2.03 15.87 -2.08
N ASP A 81 2.09 16.83 -2.99
CA ASP A 81 1.10 16.97 -4.06
C ASP A 81 1.28 15.90 -5.13
N GLN A 82 2.52 15.53 -5.47
CA GLN A 82 2.83 14.42 -6.36
C GLN A 82 2.38 13.09 -5.76
N LEU A 83 2.60 12.86 -4.46
CA LEU A 83 2.13 11.66 -3.78
C LEU A 83 0.60 11.55 -3.87
N PHE A 84 -0.12 12.63 -3.55
CA PHE A 84 -1.57 12.66 -3.65
C PHE A 84 -2.04 12.37 -5.09
N ALA A 85 -1.44 13.01 -6.08
CA ALA A 85 -1.77 12.82 -7.50
C ALA A 85 -1.51 11.37 -7.94
N MET A 86 -0.39 10.77 -7.55
CA MET A 86 -0.08 9.36 -7.83
C MET A 86 -1.11 8.42 -7.24
N MET A 87 -1.51 8.63 -5.98
CA MET A 87 -2.54 7.81 -5.33
C MET A 87 -3.91 7.96 -6.00
N ALA A 88 -4.26 9.19 -6.42
CA ALA A 88 -5.52 9.49 -7.10
C ALA A 88 -5.62 8.93 -8.53
N THR A 89 -4.49 8.65 -9.19
CA THR A 89 -4.45 8.17 -10.57
C THR A 89 -3.88 6.77 -10.73
N GLY A 90 -2.89 6.41 -9.93
CA GLY A 90 -2.14 5.16 -10.05
C GLY A 90 -2.70 3.98 -9.25
N THR A 91 -3.78 4.16 -8.51
CA THR A 91 -4.43 3.09 -7.73
C THR A 91 -5.88 2.89 -8.16
N VAL A 92 -6.41 1.68 -7.99
CA VAL A 92 -7.80 1.42 -8.37
C VAL A 92 -8.76 1.88 -7.27
N ARG A 93 -8.63 1.29 -6.08
CA ARG A 93 -9.61 1.50 -5.01
C ARG A 93 -9.46 2.86 -4.33
N ALA A 94 -8.23 3.28 -4.00
CA ALA A 94 -8.02 4.60 -3.40
C ALA A 94 -8.42 5.73 -4.37
N ALA A 95 -8.10 5.61 -5.65
CA ALA A 95 -8.53 6.56 -6.67
C ALA A 95 -10.07 6.65 -6.79
N ALA A 96 -10.76 5.50 -6.77
CA ALA A 96 -12.23 5.49 -6.80
C ALA A 96 -12.82 6.12 -5.54
N THR A 97 -12.24 5.83 -4.37
CA THR A 97 -12.65 6.45 -3.09
C THR A 97 -12.45 7.97 -3.14
N LEU A 98 -11.32 8.45 -3.64
CA LEU A 98 -11.04 9.88 -3.76
C LEU A 98 -11.99 10.60 -4.74
N ARG A 99 -12.28 9.97 -5.89
CA ARG A 99 -13.23 10.54 -6.87
C ARG A 99 -14.65 10.68 -6.33
N ALA A 100 -15.03 9.87 -5.37
CA ALA A 100 -16.36 9.93 -4.74
C ALA A 100 -16.47 10.94 -3.59
N GLN A 101 -15.36 11.61 -3.22
CA GLN A 101 -15.39 12.67 -2.21
C GLN A 101 -15.96 13.95 -2.77
N THR A 102 -16.52 14.79 -1.89
CA THR A 102 -16.87 16.16 -2.27
C THR A 102 -15.61 17.00 -2.55
N PRO A 103 -15.67 18.07 -3.35
CA PRO A 103 -14.52 18.95 -3.59
C PRO A 103 -13.89 19.48 -2.29
N ARG A 104 -14.72 19.83 -1.31
CA ARG A 104 -14.26 20.28 0.02
C ARG A 104 -13.50 19.19 0.78
N ALA A 105 -14.04 17.97 0.78
CA ALA A 105 -13.38 16.83 1.44
C ALA A 105 -12.06 16.49 0.73
N THR A 106 -12.03 16.49 -0.61
CA THR A 106 -10.82 16.24 -1.38
C THR A 106 -9.71 17.25 -1.04
N GLN A 107 -10.05 18.52 -0.92
CA GLN A 107 -9.08 19.55 -0.55
C GLN A 107 -8.53 19.33 0.87
N ALA A 108 -9.41 19.05 1.84
CA ALA A 108 -9.01 18.78 3.22
C ALA A 108 -8.14 17.50 3.32
N ILE A 109 -8.47 16.45 2.57
CA ILE A 109 -7.66 15.22 2.47
C ILE A 109 -6.26 15.54 1.92
N ARG A 110 -6.18 16.33 0.85
CA ARG A 110 -4.91 16.74 0.25
C ARG A 110 -4.03 17.52 1.23
N GLU A 111 -4.61 18.45 1.96
CA GLU A 111 -3.90 19.24 3.00
C GLU A 111 -3.40 18.35 4.14
N ALA A 112 -4.23 17.42 4.62
CA ALA A 112 -3.84 16.48 5.67
C ALA A 112 -2.73 15.53 5.21
N VAL A 113 -2.76 15.05 3.96
CA VAL A 113 -1.66 14.26 3.38
C VAL A 113 -0.39 15.09 3.33
N ARG A 114 -0.45 16.35 2.86
CA ARG A 114 0.71 17.24 2.81
C ARG A 114 1.34 17.45 4.18
N GLU A 115 0.52 17.69 5.21
CA GLU A 115 0.97 17.84 6.58
C GLU A 115 1.65 16.58 7.09
N ALA A 116 1.03 15.42 6.93
CA ALA A 116 1.58 14.13 7.37
C ALA A 116 2.95 13.82 6.70
N ILE A 117 3.11 14.17 5.43
CA ILE A 117 4.35 13.93 4.68
C ILE A 117 5.42 14.96 5.02
N SER A 118 5.07 16.14 5.53
CA SER A 118 6.02 17.21 5.85
C SER A 118 7.13 16.76 6.82
N ALA A 119 6.81 15.86 7.76
CA ALA A 119 7.78 15.29 8.69
C ALA A 119 8.87 14.43 8.03
N HIS A 120 8.67 14.03 6.78
CA HIS A 120 9.60 13.22 5.98
C HIS A 120 10.47 14.06 5.03
N ARG A 121 10.46 15.37 5.18
CA ARG A 121 11.33 16.27 4.39
C ARG A 121 12.80 16.08 4.79
N ARG A 122 13.68 16.02 3.77
CA ARG A 122 15.13 15.94 3.91
C ARG A 122 15.76 16.93 2.91
N GLY A 123 16.14 18.10 3.42
CA GLY A 123 16.58 19.21 2.55
C GLY A 123 15.43 19.66 1.62
N ASP A 124 15.67 19.61 0.33
CA ASP A 124 14.70 20.00 -0.70
C ASP A 124 13.81 18.83 -1.18
N GLU A 125 14.02 17.63 -0.64
CA GLU A 125 13.33 16.41 -1.05
C GLU A 125 12.53 15.81 0.10
N TYR A 126 11.68 14.85 -0.23
CA TYR A 126 10.96 14.02 0.73
C TYR A 126 11.46 12.59 0.61
N GLU A 127 11.68 11.95 1.73
CA GLU A 127 11.98 10.52 1.84
C GLU A 127 10.81 9.82 2.55
N VAL A 128 9.85 9.35 1.75
CA VAL A 128 8.61 8.75 2.25
C VAL A 128 8.77 7.23 2.31
N PRO A 129 8.80 6.62 3.51
CA PRO A 129 8.86 5.17 3.64
C PRO A 129 7.67 4.49 2.98
N MET A 130 7.97 3.59 2.04
CA MET A 130 6.99 2.80 1.29
C MET A 130 7.50 1.36 1.15
N PRO A 131 7.66 0.62 2.27
CA PRO A 131 8.17 -0.74 2.21
C PRO A 131 7.22 -1.66 1.46
N ALA A 132 7.80 -2.67 0.84
CA ALA A 132 7.10 -3.82 0.30
C ALA A 132 7.43 -5.06 1.11
N VAL A 133 6.64 -6.10 0.95
CA VAL A 133 6.93 -7.44 1.45
C VAL A 133 7.00 -8.40 0.28
N VAL A 134 7.86 -9.40 0.41
CA VAL A 134 8.02 -10.48 -0.56
C VAL A 134 7.82 -11.80 0.16
N ALA A 135 6.89 -12.60 -0.35
CA ALA A 135 6.71 -13.99 0.04
C ALA A 135 7.13 -14.88 -1.12
N ALA A 136 7.91 -15.91 -0.83
CA ALA A 136 8.38 -16.86 -1.84
C ALA A 136 8.30 -18.30 -1.33
N ALA A 137 8.16 -19.25 -2.24
CA ALA A 137 8.12 -20.67 -1.91
C ALA A 137 8.56 -21.52 -3.11
N VAL A 138 8.78 -22.81 -2.87
CA VAL A 138 9.24 -23.78 -3.87
C VAL A 138 8.09 -24.72 -4.20
N LYS A 139 7.97 -25.07 -5.49
CA LYS A 139 7.08 -26.15 -5.90
C LYS A 139 7.79 -27.51 -5.67
N PRO A 140 7.18 -28.44 -4.90
CA PRO A 140 7.72 -29.78 -4.72
C PRO A 140 7.82 -30.55 -6.05
#